data_7c56c8f7a1e33aafc3b8f92011b7d62c
#
_entry.id   7c56c8f7a1e33aafc3b8f92011b7d62c
#
_cell.length_a   1.000
_cell.length_b   1.000
_cell.length_c   1.000
_cell.angle_alpha   90.00
_cell.angle_beta   90.00
_cell.angle_gamma   90.00
#
_symmetry.space_group_name_H-M   'P 1'
#
loop_
_entity.id
_entity.type
_entity.pdbx_description
1 polymer ?
#
loop_
_entity_poly.entity_id
_entity_poly.type
_entity_poly.pdbx_seq_one_letter_code
_entity_poly.pdbx_strand_id
1 'polypeptide(L)'
;MDNKMGINPIILVVEDVHETRDGIEKLLKVDGYRVELARDELDGIESAQRQRPDLILVSLAGLPSEVLGSGRRIRESAAAGDDVPLVIFCFDEIPEGAEVAIGNNVHIAQPDNFNQLRGLLSGLLRKILTAA
;
A
#
# COMPACT_ATOMS: atom_id res chain seq x y z
N MET A 1 -22.28 -6.15 8.67
CA MET A 1 -22.04 -5.91 8.78
C MET A 1 -21.27 -5.97 8.89
N ASP A 2 -21.09 -5.92 8.62
CA ASP A 2 -20.41 -5.78 8.76
C ASP A 2 -19.59 -5.35 8.94
N ASN A 3 -19.48 -5.54 8.06
CA ASN A 3 -18.57 -4.81 8.51
C ASN A 3 -18.84 -4.26 9.77
N LYS A 4 -19.46 -4.91 10.20
CA LYS A 4 -19.69 -4.54 11.23
C LYS A 4 -19.16 -3.69 11.81
N MET A 5 -18.82 -4.22 11.61
CA MET A 5 -18.12 -3.11 12.09
C MET A 5 -18.23 -1.97 11.18
N GLY A 6 -18.68 -2.16 9.98
CA GLY A 6 -18.86 -1.11 9.03
C GLY A 6 -17.62 -0.30 8.73
N ILE A 7 -16.45 -0.78 9.16
CA ILE A 7 -15.21 -0.07 8.95
C ILE A 7 -14.47 -0.71 7.78
N ASN A 8 -14.27 0.07 6.74
CA ASN A 8 -13.52 -0.40 5.58
C ASN A 8 -12.05 -0.09 5.78
N PRO A 9 -11.15 -1.02 5.45
CA PRO A 9 -9.72 -0.75 5.56
C PRO A 9 -9.31 0.45 4.71
N ILE A 10 -8.36 1.22 5.23
CA ILE A 10 -7.83 2.40 4.56
C ILE A 10 -6.52 2.04 3.90
N ILE A 11 -6.44 2.23 2.59
CA ILE A 11 -5.21 2.05 1.84
C ILE A 11 -4.70 3.41 1.42
N LEU A 12 -3.47 3.71 1.83
CA LEU A 12 -2.78 4.91 1.36
C LEU A 12 -2.02 4.54 0.09
N VAL A 13 -2.34 5.18 -1.02
CA VAL A 13 -1.70 4.94 -2.31
C VAL A 13 -0.77 6.11 -2.60
N VAL A 14 0.52 5.83 -2.67
CA VAL A 14 1.54 6.84 -2.99
C VAL A 14 2.04 6.57 -4.40
N GLU A 15 1.59 7.37 -5.34
CA GLU A 15 1.84 7.17 -6.77
C GLU A 15 2.06 8.52 -7.43
N ASP A 16 3.18 8.69 -8.14
CA ASP A 16 3.53 9.99 -8.71
C ASP A 16 2.88 10.27 -10.07
N VAL A 17 2.34 9.25 -10.75
CA VAL A 17 1.66 9.44 -12.03
C VAL A 17 0.17 9.60 -11.78
N HIS A 18 -0.37 10.77 -12.10
CA HIS A 18 -1.75 11.13 -11.80
C HIS A 18 -2.76 10.12 -12.35
N GLU A 19 -2.63 9.75 -13.61
CA GLU A 19 -3.59 8.83 -14.23
C GLU A 19 -3.54 7.44 -13.62
N THR A 20 -2.33 6.96 -13.31
CA THR A 20 -2.16 5.66 -12.66
C THR A 20 -2.77 5.70 -11.26
N ARG A 21 -2.52 6.79 -10.54
CA ARG A 21 -3.04 6.97 -9.18
C ARG A 21 -4.57 6.93 -9.18
N ASP A 22 -5.20 7.65 -10.11
CA ASP A 22 -6.66 7.66 -10.22
C ASP A 22 -7.22 6.30 -10.59
N GLY A 23 -6.52 5.58 -11.46
CA GLY A 23 -6.94 4.23 -11.85
C GLY A 23 -6.91 3.26 -10.68
N ILE A 24 -5.84 3.31 -9.90
CA ILE A 24 -5.72 2.46 -8.70
C ILE A 24 -6.83 2.81 -7.71
N GLU A 25 -7.08 4.08 -7.51
CA GLU A 25 -8.14 4.51 -6.59
C GLU A 25 -9.50 3.92 -6.97
N LYS A 26 -9.86 4.03 -8.24
CA LYS A 26 -11.15 3.52 -8.71
C LYS A 26 -11.29 2.03 -8.48
N LEU A 27 -10.25 1.29 -8.78
CA LEU A 27 -10.28 -0.16 -8.65
C LEU A 27 -10.36 -0.60 -7.19
N LEU A 28 -9.62 0.07 -6.31
CA LEU A 28 -9.67 -0.27 -4.89
C LEU A 28 -11.00 0.10 -4.25
N LYS A 29 -11.60 1.20 -4.67
CA LYS A 29 -12.91 1.59 -4.15
C LYS A 29 -13.99 0.59 -4.54
N VAL A 30 -13.91 0.02 -5.74
CA VAL A 30 -14.84 -1.03 -6.15
C VAL A 30 -14.77 -2.23 -5.21
N ASP A 31 -13.58 -2.50 -4.67
CA ASP A 31 -13.39 -3.60 -3.74
C ASP A 31 -13.79 -3.26 -2.30
N GLY A 32 -14.29 -2.06 -2.07
CA GLY A 32 -14.80 -1.66 -0.76
C GLY A 32 -13.79 -0.98 0.15
N TYR A 33 -12.59 -0.68 -0.33
CA TYR A 33 -11.59 0.00 0.49
C TYR A 33 -11.82 1.50 0.52
N ARG A 34 -11.43 2.12 1.62
CA ARG A 34 -11.26 3.57 1.67
C ARG A 34 -9.86 3.88 1.15
N VAL A 35 -9.74 4.88 0.31
CA VAL A 35 -8.47 5.19 -0.35
C VAL A 35 -8.05 6.61 -0.06
N GLU A 36 -6.83 6.78 0.43
CA GLU A 36 -6.18 8.06 0.55
C GLU A 36 -5.09 8.12 -0.52
N LEU A 37 -4.95 9.26 -1.18
CA LEU A 37 -4.00 9.40 -2.27
C LEU A 37 -2.88 10.37 -1.91
N ALA A 38 -1.67 10.04 -2.33
CA ALA A 38 -0.52 10.91 -2.20
C ALA A 38 0.32 10.81 -3.46
N ARG A 39 0.93 11.92 -3.85
CA ARG A 39 1.70 12.00 -5.09
C ARG A 39 3.21 11.86 -4.87
N ASP A 40 3.67 11.96 -3.63
CA ASP A 40 5.08 11.84 -3.30
C ASP A 40 5.23 11.50 -1.82
N GLU A 41 6.48 11.41 -1.36
CA GLU A 41 6.75 11.03 0.02
C GLU A 41 6.18 12.04 1.02
N LEU A 42 6.38 13.34 0.80
CA LEU A 42 5.92 14.36 1.73
C LEU A 42 4.40 14.33 1.86
N ASP A 43 3.71 14.24 0.74
CA ASP A 43 2.25 14.14 0.70
C ASP A 43 1.79 12.87 1.43
N GLY A 44 2.53 11.77 1.23
CA GLY A 44 2.25 10.50 1.92
C GLY A 44 2.41 10.60 3.42
N ILE A 45 3.45 11.29 3.89
CA ILE A 45 3.68 11.51 5.31
C ILE A 45 2.52 12.30 5.91
N GLU A 46 2.11 13.38 5.24
CA GLU A 46 1.02 14.21 5.73
C GLU A 46 -0.29 13.42 5.80
N SER A 47 -0.57 12.63 4.78
CA SER A 47 -1.78 11.81 4.76
C SER A 47 -1.76 10.77 5.88
N ALA A 48 -0.63 10.08 6.06
CA ALA A 48 -0.50 9.05 7.08
C ALA A 48 -0.63 9.60 8.49
N GLN A 49 -0.18 10.83 8.70
CA GLN A 49 -0.29 11.48 10.00
C GLN A 49 -1.72 11.94 10.30
N ARG A 50 -2.44 12.35 9.25
CA ARG A 50 -3.85 12.77 9.41
C ARG A 50 -4.75 11.59 9.70
N GLN A 51 -4.50 10.48 9.01
CA GLN A 51 -5.35 9.29 9.10
C GLN A 51 -4.45 8.07 8.97
N ARG A 52 -4.27 7.32 10.05
CA ARG A 52 -3.42 6.13 10.04
C ARG A 52 -3.97 5.11 9.04
N PRO A 53 -3.18 4.71 8.03
CA PRO A 53 -3.64 3.71 7.08
C PRO A 53 -3.56 2.30 7.64
N ASP A 54 -4.32 1.39 7.06
CA ASP A 54 -4.25 -0.03 7.36
C ASP A 54 -3.24 -0.74 6.46
N LEU A 55 -2.91 -0.12 5.31
CA LEU A 55 -1.91 -0.62 4.38
C LEU A 55 -1.38 0.57 3.58
N ILE A 56 -0.10 0.54 3.26
CA ILE A 56 0.54 1.58 2.43
C ILE A 56 1.05 0.93 1.15
N LEU A 57 0.61 1.45 0.01
CA LEU A 57 1.02 0.99 -1.31
C LEU A 57 1.85 2.11 -1.95
N VAL A 58 3.12 1.81 -2.25
CA VAL A 58 4.03 2.82 -2.81
C VAL A 58 4.46 2.42 -4.21
N SER A 59 4.23 3.32 -5.16
CA SER A 59 4.61 3.15 -6.56
C SER A 59 5.20 4.47 -7.04
N LEU A 60 6.45 4.71 -6.72
CA LEU A 60 7.15 5.95 -7.06
C LEU A 60 8.29 5.66 -8.01
N ALA A 61 8.62 6.65 -8.84
CA ALA A 61 9.80 6.58 -9.68
C ALA A 61 11.05 6.71 -8.81
N GLY A 62 12.13 6.07 -9.23
CA GLY A 62 13.40 6.16 -8.53
C GLY A 62 14.04 4.80 -8.35
N LEU A 63 15.21 4.78 -7.70
CA LEU A 63 15.90 3.54 -7.40
C LEU A 63 15.11 2.74 -6.35
N PRO A 64 15.12 1.40 -6.45
CA PRO A 64 14.36 0.58 -5.49
C PRO A 64 14.66 0.89 -4.04
N SER A 65 15.93 1.13 -3.69
CA SER A 65 16.30 1.47 -2.31
C SER A 65 15.72 2.81 -1.86
N GLU A 66 15.62 3.77 -2.79
CA GLU A 66 15.03 5.08 -2.48
C GLU A 66 13.53 4.97 -2.25
N VAL A 67 12.86 4.21 -3.11
CA VAL A 67 11.41 4.01 -3.00
C VAL A 67 11.08 3.27 -1.70
N LEU A 68 11.87 2.24 -1.38
CA LEU A 68 11.72 1.50 -0.12
C LEU A 68 11.90 2.43 1.08
N GLY A 69 12.93 3.28 1.05
CA GLY A 69 13.18 4.26 2.11
C GLY A 69 12.02 5.22 2.29
N SER A 70 11.46 5.71 1.17
CA SER A 70 10.29 6.59 1.21
C SER A 70 9.11 5.89 1.89
N GLY A 71 8.84 4.65 1.51
CA GLY A 71 7.75 3.90 2.10
C GLY A 71 7.92 3.70 3.61
N ARG A 72 9.13 3.37 4.03
CA ARG A 72 9.42 3.19 5.46
C ARG A 72 9.24 4.48 6.25
N ARG A 73 9.68 5.62 5.71
CA ARG A 73 9.51 6.90 6.38
C ARG A 73 8.05 7.29 6.50
N ILE A 74 7.25 7.01 5.46
CA ILE A 74 5.81 7.25 5.52
C ILE A 74 5.19 6.43 6.64
N ARG A 75 5.51 5.14 6.71
CA ARG A 75 4.97 4.25 7.73
C ARG A 75 5.36 4.70 9.13
N GLU A 76 6.62 5.06 9.32
CA GLU A 76 7.11 5.54 10.61
C GLU A 76 6.39 6.82 11.04
N SER A 77 6.09 7.70 10.09
CA SER A 77 5.42 8.96 10.39
C SER A 77 4.02 8.77 10.97
N ALA A 78 3.40 7.65 10.66
CA ALA A 78 2.07 7.33 11.20
C ALA A 78 2.16 6.62 12.55
N ALA A 79 3.36 6.43 13.10
CA ALA A 79 3.60 5.64 14.31
C ALA A 79 3.02 4.23 14.16
N ALA A 80 3.01 3.72 12.94
CA ALA A 80 2.34 2.46 12.63
C ALA A 80 3.24 1.24 12.82
N GLY A 81 4.53 1.41 12.70
CA GLY A 81 5.47 0.30 12.83
C GLY A 81 5.15 -0.83 11.85
N ASP A 82 5.51 -2.05 12.26
CA ASP A 82 5.35 -3.23 11.42
C ASP A 82 3.91 -3.76 11.38
N ASP A 83 3.00 -3.16 12.11
CA ASP A 83 1.60 -3.56 12.12
C ASP A 83 0.92 -3.24 10.79
N VAL A 84 1.43 -2.25 10.08
CA VAL A 84 0.85 -1.82 8.82
C VAL A 84 1.69 -2.38 7.67
N PRO A 85 1.11 -3.23 6.81
CA PRO A 85 1.85 -3.73 5.65
C PRO A 85 2.28 -2.60 4.73
N LEU A 86 3.52 -2.69 4.27
CA LEU A 86 4.07 -1.76 3.29
C LEU A 86 4.32 -2.54 2.00
N VAL A 87 3.63 -2.18 0.93
CA VAL A 87 3.76 -2.84 -0.37
C VAL A 87 4.47 -1.87 -1.32
N ILE A 88 5.59 -2.31 -1.86
CA ILE A 88 6.41 -1.52 -2.76
C ILE A 88 6.38 -2.14 -4.14
N PHE A 89 6.02 -1.35 -5.15
CA PHE A 89 6.15 -1.79 -6.53
C PHE A 89 7.60 -1.63 -6.96
N CYS A 90 8.18 -2.70 -7.52
CA CYS A 90 9.54 -2.69 -7.98
C CYS A 90 9.61 -3.44 -9.31
N PHE A 91 9.93 -2.72 -10.38
CA PHE A 91 9.84 -3.29 -11.71
C PHE A 91 11.14 -3.92 -12.21
N ASP A 92 12.28 -3.61 -11.57
CA ASP A 92 13.57 -4.03 -12.07
C ASP A 92 14.27 -5.09 -11.22
N GLU A 93 13.80 -5.29 -9.99
CA GLU A 93 14.53 -6.15 -9.04
C GLU A 93 13.97 -7.56 -8.93
N ILE A 94 12.73 -7.77 -9.32
CA ILE A 94 12.08 -9.07 -9.23
C ILE A 94 11.33 -9.37 -10.52
N PRO A 95 11.12 -10.66 -10.85
CA PRO A 95 10.38 -11.01 -12.05
C PRO A 95 8.92 -10.56 -12.02
N GLU A 96 8.37 -10.33 -13.20
CA GLU A 96 6.95 -10.03 -13.33
C GLU A 96 6.12 -11.14 -12.70
N GLY A 97 5.12 -10.76 -11.92
CA GLY A 97 4.27 -11.70 -11.20
C GLY A 97 4.81 -12.12 -9.84
N ALA A 98 6.02 -11.70 -9.48
CA ALA A 98 6.62 -12.09 -8.21
C ALA A 98 6.19 -11.19 -7.04
N GLU A 99 6.18 -11.79 -5.84
CA GLU A 99 5.93 -11.10 -4.58
C GLU A 99 6.97 -11.60 -3.59
N VAL A 100 7.71 -10.69 -2.97
CA VAL A 100 8.79 -11.05 -2.06
C VAL A 100 8.63 -10.31 -0.73
N ALA A 101 8.51 -11.05 0.36
CA ALA A 101 8.49 -10.46 1.70
C ALA A 101 9.94 -10.30 2.17
N ILE A 102 10.31 -9.10 2.59
CA ILE A 102 11.69 -8.81 2.99
C ILE A 102 11.85 -8.53 4.48
N GLY A 103 10.83 -8.82 5.27
CA GLY A 103 10.85 -8.62 6.71
C GLY A 103 10.14 -7.36 7.14
N ASN A 104 9.78 -7.30 8.41
CA ASN A 104 9.11 -6.15 9.02
C ASN A 104 7.82 -5.75 8.30
N ASN A 105 7.11 -6.74 7.77
CA ASN A 105 5.84 -6.55 7.05
C ASN A 105 6.01 -5.65 5.83
N VAL A 106 7.13 -5.81 5.11
CA VAL A 106 7.40 -5.12 3.86
C VAL A 106 7.39 -6.14 2.74
N HIS A 107 6.62 -5.83 1.68
CA HIS A 107 6.41 -6.73 0.56
C HIS A 107 6.75 -6.02 -0.73
N ILE A 108 7.64 -6.60 -1.52
CA ILE A 108 7.99 -6.06 -2.82
C ILE A 108 7.23 -6.86 -3.86
N ALA A 109 6.54 -6.18 -4.76
CA ALA A 109 5.69 -6.84 -5.74
C ALA A 109 5.88 -6.24 -7.12
N GLN A 110 5.78 -7.10 -8.13
CA GLN A 110 5.67 -6.68 -9.52
C GLN A 110 4.46 -7.40 -10.10
N PRO A 111 3.25 -6.89 -9.84
CA PRO A 111 2.04 -7.60 -10.26
C PRO A 111 1.96 -7.75 -11.77
N ASP A 112 1.55 -8.94 -12.20
CA ASP A 112 1.36 -9.27 -13.59
C ASP A 112 0.10 -8.56 -14.13
N ASN A 113 -0.88 -8.42 -13.24
CA ASN A 113 -2.14 -7.76 -13.57
C ASN A 113 -2.79 -7.26 -12.27
N PHE A 114 -3.88 -6.51 -12.42
CA PHE A 114 -4.54 -5.93 -11.26
C PHE A 114 -5.13 -6.99 -10.32
N ASN A 115 -5.57 -8.12 -10.86
CA ASN A 115 -6.14 -9.18 -10.02
C ASN A 115 -5.09 -9.74 -9.05
N GLN A 116 -3.84 -9.84 -9.47
CA GLN A 116 -2.78 -10.28 -8.58
C GLN A 116 -2.57 -9.26 -7.45
N LEU A 117 -2.59 -7.98 -7.78
CA LEU A 117 -2.48 -6.93 -6.76
C LEU A 117 -3.64 -7.02 -5.76
N ARG A 118 -4.86 -7.18 -6.27
CA ARG A 118 -6.04 -7.31 -5.40
C ARG A 118 -5.89 -8.48 -4.43
N GLY A 119 -5.40 -9.60 -4.93
CA GLY A 119 -5.17 -10.77 -4.08
C GLY A 119 -4.16 -10.53 -2.99
N LEU A 120 -3.06 -9.87 -3.32
CA LEU A 120 -2.02 -9.53 -2.35
C LEU A 120 -2.58 -8.61 -1.27
N LEU A 121 -3.22 -7.52 -1.65
CA LEU A 121 -3.76 -6.55 -0.70
C LEU A 121 -4.82 -7.19 0.20
N SER A 122 -5.72 -7.94 -0.40
CA SER A 122 -6.78 -8.64 0.32
C SER A 122 -6.19 -9.62 1.35
N GLY A 123 -5.16 -10.36 0.96
CA GLY A 123 -4.52 -11.31 1.85
C GLY A 123 -3.84 -10.64 3.04
N LEU A 124 -3.13 -9.54 2.79
CA LEU A 124 -2.45 -8.81 3.85
C LEU A 124 -3.43 -8.18 4.84
N LEU A 125 -4.50 -7.58 4.32
CA LEU A 125 -5.51 -6.95 5.16
C LEU A 125 -6.31 -7.96 5.96
N ARG A 126 -6.55 -9.14 5.40
CA ARG A 126 -7.26 -10.21 6.10
C ARG A 126 -6.47 -10.71 7.30
N LYS A 127 -5.14 -10.78 7.19
CA LYS A 127 -4.29 -11.18 8.29
C LYS A 127 -4.39 -10.20 9.46
N ILE A 128 -4.48 -8.92 9.17
CA ILE A 128 -4.63 -7.91 10.20
C ILE A 128 -5.95 -8.09 10.95
N LEU A 129 -7.03 -8.29 10.20
CA LEU A 129 -8.36 -8.43 10.80
C LEU A 129 -8.48 -9.70 11.63
N THR A 130 -7.83 -10.78 11.21
CA THR A 130 -7.90 -12.05 11.93
C THR A 130 -6.93 -12.13 13.09
N ALA A 131 -5.90 -11.29 13.13
CA ALA A 131 -4.94 -11.27 14.22
C ALA A 131 -5.47 -10.56 15.47
N ALA A 132 -6.54 -9.81 15.32
CA ALA A 132 -7.13 -9.06 16.44
C ALA A 132 -7.92 -9.97 17.44
#